data_33495b0aa75d5f13a08e70ec4a4ad274
#
_entry.id   33495b0aa75d5f13a08e70ec4a4ad274
#
_cell.length_a   1.000
_cell.length_b   1.000
_cell.length_c   1.000
_cell.angle_alpha   90.00
_cell.angle_beta   90.00
_cell.angle_gamma   90.00
#
_symmetry.space_group_name_H-M   'P 1'
#
loop_
_entity.id
_entity.type
_entity.pdbx_description
1 polymer ?
#
loop_
_entity_poly.entity_id
_entity_poly.type
_entity_poly.pdbx_seq_one_letter_code
_entity_poly.pdbx_strand_id
1 'polypeptide(L)'
;MDVERMKFALERTPKIRQRLFTDGEISYCEKFRFAERHYAGRWAAKEAVTKALGCGLIQWNGVEVLRRPRQAPTVRIFGKIERFANMVGVREEELQISITHSELSAVSVCVVRRPEPGKVANL
;
A
#
# COMPACT_ATOMS: atom_id res chain seq x y z
N MET A 1 4.20 8.09 7.68
CA MET A 1 5.02 8.82 6.67
C MET A 1 4.81 10.32 6.81
N ASP A 2 5.89 11.03 6.91
CA ASP A 2 5.90 12.49 6.96
C ASP A 2 5.56 13.05 5.57
N VAL A 3 4.52 13.88 5.49
CA VAL A 3 4.05 14.43 4.22
C VAL A 3 5.09 15.38 3.59
N GLU A 4 5.77 16.17 4.42
CA GLU A 4 6.79 17.10 3.94
C GLU A 4 7.98 16.36 3.31
N ARG A 5 8.38 15.25 3.91
CA ARG A 5 9.44 14.40 3.33
C ARG A 5 9.01 13.82 1.99
N MET A 6 7.77 13.39 1.87
CA MET A 6 7.26 12.89 0.60
C MET A 6 7.25 13.99 -0.46
N LYS A 7 6.76 15.16 -0.11
CA LYS A 7 6.75 16.32 -1.02
C LYS A 7 8.15 16.63 -1.52
N PHE A 8 9.11 16.70 -0.59
CA PHE A 8 10.50 16.98 -0.92
C PHE A 8 11.10 15.92 -1.86
N ALA A 9 10.83 14.65 -1.59
CA ALA A 9 11.31 13.56 -2.43
C ALA A 9 10.74 13.64 -3.85
N LEU A 10 9.44 13.92 -3.97
CA LEU A 10 8.78 14.05 -5.27
C LEU A 10 9.32 15.21 -6.10
N GLU A 11 9.65 16.32 -5.45
CA GLU A 11 10.20 17.50 -6.12
C GLU A 11 11.66 17.31 -6.51
N ARG A 12 12.45 16.70 -5.63
CA ARG A 12 13.89 16.56 -5.82
C ARG A 12 14.26 15.49 -6.82
N THR A 13 13.50 14.41 -6.89
CA THR A 13 13.81 13.28 -7.76
C THR A 13 12.62 13.02 -8.69
N PRO A 14 12.62 13.62 -9.91
CA PRO A 14 11.44 13.53 -10.79
C PRO A 14 11.00 12.11 -11.13
N LYS A 15 11.93 11.16 -11.19
CA LYS A 15 11.59 9.77 -11.54
C LYS A 15 11.14 8.91 -10.37
N ILE A 16 11.09 9.48 -9.17
CA ILE A 16 10.75 8.70 -7.98
C ILE A 16 9.31 8.18 -8.02
N ARG A 17 8.41 8.93 -8.63
CA ARG A 17 7.01 8.51 -8.76
C ARG A 17 6.91 7.14 -9.42
N GLN A 18 7.56 6.98 -10.56
CA GLN A 18 7.50 5.73 -11.31
C GLN A 18 8.21 4.57 -10.62
N ARG A 19 9.18 4.87 -9.75
CA ARG A 19 9.88 3.84 -8.97
C ARG A 19 9.05 3.33 -7.81
N LEU A 20 8.31 4.23 -7.16
CA LEU A 20 7.62 3.91 -5.92
C LEU A 20 6.15 3.55 -6.12
N PHE A 21 5.54 4.06 -7.18
CA PHE A 21 4.10 3.96 -7.38
C PHE A 21 3.76 3.40 -8.74
N THR A 22 2.63 2.69 -8.81
CA THR A 22 2.11 2.22 -10.08
C THR A 22 1.46 3.38 -10.84
N ASP A 23 1.24 3.19 -12.14
CA ASP A 23 0.57 4.19 -12.96
C ASP A 23 -0.82 4.54 -12.42
N GLY A 24 -1.54 3.53 -11.92
CA GLY A 24 -2.86 3.76 -11.30
C GLY A 24 -2.78 4.61 -10.05
N GLU A 25 -1.78 4.38 -9.22
CA GLU A 25 -1.56 5.19 -8.02
C GLU A 25 -1.19 6.63 -8.35
N ILE A 26 -0.32 6.81 -9.33
CA ILE A 26 0.09 8.13 -9.80
C ILE A 26 -1.13 8.88 -10.34
N SER A 27 -1.90 8.24 -11.21
CA SER A 27 -3.08 8.83 -11.80
C SER A 27 -4.09 9.28 -10.74
N TYR A 28 -4.27 8.46 -9.71
CA TYR A 28 -5.15 8.80 -8.59
C TYR A 28 -4.62 10.01 -7.80
N CYS A 29 -3.37 9.98 -7.40
CA CYS A 29 -2.79 11.01 -6.54
C CYS A 29 -2.73 12.38 -7.23
N GLU A 30 -2.44 12.40 -8.53
CA GLU A 30 -2.32 13.66 -9.27
C GLU A 30 -3.64 14.39 -9.48
N LYS A 31 -4.77 13.78 -9.15
CA LYS A 31 -6.07 14.46 -9.19
C LYS A 31 -6.22 15.50 -8.08
N PHE A 32 -5.44 15.41 -7.04
CA PHE A 32 -5.63 16.21 -5.84
C PHE A 32 -4.66 17.39 -5.80
N ARG A 33 -5.13 18.51 -5.23
CA ARG A 33 -4.31 19.71 -5.07
C ARG A 33 -3.06 19.43 -4.22
N PHE A 34 -3.22 18.66 -3.15
CA PHE A 34 -2.11 18.29 -2.27
C PHE A 34 -1.77 16.82 -2.50
N ALA A 35 -1.30 16.53 -3.72
CA ALA A 35 -0.98 15.16 -4.14
C ALA A 35 -0.03 14.46 -3.18
N GLU A 36 0.90 15.19 -2.58
CA GLU A 36 1.90 14.65 -1.65
C GLU A 36 1.27 13.93 -0.45
N ARG A 37 0.11 14.35 0.00
CA ARG A 37 -0.63 13.69 1.10
C ARG A 37 -1.11 12.30 0.66
N HIS A 38 -1.57 12.19 -0.55
CA HIS A 38 -2.06 10.95 -1.13
C HIS A 38 -0.92 9.98 -1.45
N TYR A 39 0.19 10.50 -1.95
CA TYR A 39 1.40 9.69 -2.15
C TYR A 39 1.93 9.17 -0.81
N ALA A 40 1.97 10.01 0.21
CA ALA A 40 2.39 9.60 1.55
C ALA A 40 1.50 8.50 2.11
N GLY A 41 0.19 8.59 1.89
CA GLY A 41 -0.76 7.56 2.30
C GLY A 41 -0.51 6.22 1.61
N ARG A 42 -0.26 6.23 0.30
CA ARG A 42 0.05 5.01 -0.45
C ARG A 42 1.37 4.41 -0.02
N TRP A 43 2.37 5.25 0.21
CA TRP A 43 3.65 4.80 0.73
C TRP A 43 3.50 4.10 2.07
N ALA A 44 2.79 4.73 3.00
CA ALA A 44 2.53 4.14 4.32
C ALA A 44 1.80 2.80 4.19
N ALA A 45 0.84 2.70 3.25
CA ALA A 45 0.11 1.46 3.02
C ALA A 45 1.03 0.35 2.48
N LYS A 46 1.94 0.67 1.56
CA LYS A 46 2.90 -0.30 1.04
C LYS A 46 3.79 -0.86 2.15
N GLU A 47 4.29 0.01 3.03
CA GLU A 47 5.07 -0.42 4.18
C GLU A 47 4.24 -1.30 5.12
N ALA A 48 3.00 -0.90 5.39
CA ALA A 48 2.13 -1.66 6.28
C ALA A 48 1.85 -3.06 5.74
N VAL A 49 1.59 -3.19 4.44
CA VAL A 49 1.36 -4.49 3.80
C VAL A 49 2.57 -5.39 3.91
N THR A 50 3.75 -4.87 3.59
CA THR A 50 4.98 -5.68 3.62
C THR A 50 5.35 -6.09 5.05
N LYS A 51 5.11 -5.23 6.03
CA LYS A 51 5.31 -5.57 7.43
C LYS A 51 4.32 -6.63 7.91
N ALA A 52 3.06 -6.53 7.50
CA ALA A 52 2.06 -7.53 7.85
C ALA A 52 2.39 -8.90 7.26
N LEU A 53 2.94 -8.93 6.05
CA LEU A 53 3.41 -10.16 5.41
C LEU A 53 4.73 -10.67 6.02
N GLY A 54 5.55 -9.77 6.55
CA GLY A 54 6.85 -10.10 7.11
C GLY A 54 7.99 -10.11 6.10
N CYS A 55 7.81 -9.57 4.90
CA CYS A 55 8.81 -9.64 3.85
C CYS A 55 9.70 -8.39 3.72
N GLY A 56 9.33 -7.31 4.37
CA GLY A 56 9.96 -6.03 4.08
C GLY A 56 9.61 -5.52 2.68
N LEU A 57 10.10 -4.34 2.34
CA LEU A 57 9.76 -3.71 1.07
C LEU A 57 10.80 -4.02 0.01
N ILE A 58 10.68 -5.19 -0.60
CA ILE A 58 11.62 -5.71 -1.59
C ILE A 58 11.28 -5.32 -3.03
N GLN A 59 10.06 -4.81 -3.25
CA GLN A 59 9.62 -4.35 -4.57
C GLN A 59 8.52 -3.32 -4.39
N TRP A 60 8.81 -2.06 -4.68
CA TRP A 60 7.88 -0.96 -4.46
C TRP A 60 6.59 -1.09 -5.26
N ASN A 61 6.69 -1.50 -6.53
CA ASN A 61 5.55 -1.70 -7.40
C ASN A 61 4.90 -3.08 -7.24
N GLY A 62 5.35 -3.86 -6.27
CA GLY A 62 4.73 -5.13 -5.93
C GLY A 62 3.46 -5.00 -5.09
N VAL A 63 3.17 -3.81 -4.61
CA VAL A 63 1.95 -3.49 -3.87
C VAL A 63 1.28 -2.30 -4.55
N GLU A 64 0.00 -2.44 -4.87
CA GLU A 64 -0.79 -1.35 -5.43
C GLU A 64 -2.00 -1.11 -4.55
N VAL A 65 -2.22 0.16 -4.20
CA VAL A 65 -3.40 0.60 -3.46
C VAL A 65 -4.44 1.10 -4.45
N LEU A 66 -5.62 0.53 -4.37
CA LEU A 66 -6.77 0.90 -5.21
C LEU A 66 -7.82 1.58 -4.33
N ARG A 67 -8.35 2.68 -4.82
CA ARG A 67 -9.44 3.37 -4.14
C ARG A 67 -10.54 3.70 -5.12
N ARG A 68 -11.73 3.18 -4.87
CA ARG A 68 -12.93 3.52 -5.63
C ARG A 68 -13.82 4.43 -4.80
N PRO A 69 -14.62 5.30 -5.44
CA PRO A 69 -15.53 6.18 -4.71
C PRO A 69 -16.40 5.39 -3.73
N ARG A 70 -16.54 5.92 -2.52
CA ARG A 70 -17.40 5.35 -1.46
C ARG A 70 -17.03 3.94 -1.00
N GLN A 71 -15.84 3.46 -1.35
CA GLN A 71 -15.36 2.16 -0.92
C GLN A 71 -14.07 2.29 -0.13
N ALA A 72 -13.83 1.33 0.76
CA ALA A 72 -12.55 1.24 1.44
C ALA A 72 -11.44 0.95 0.42
N PRO A 73 -10.21 1.40 0.68
CA PRO A 73 -9.11 1.05 -0.20
C PRO A 73 -8.86 -0.45 -0.17
N THR A 74 -8.45 -0.98 -1.31
CA THR A 74 -8.05 -2.39 -1.45
C THR A 74 -6.62 -2.48 -1.93
N VAL A 75 -6.04 -3.67 -1.80
CA VAL A 75 -4.65 -3.92 -2.15
C VAL A 75 -4.57 -4.99 -3.23
N ARG A 76 -3.71 -4.75 -4.20
CA ARG A 76 -3.26 -5.77 -5.14
C ARG A 76 -1.78 -6.01 -4.94
N ILE A 77 -1.34 -7.24 -5.08
CA ILE A 77 0.06 -7.61 -4.93
C ILE A 77 0.56 -8.29 -6.19
N PHE A 78 1.84 -8.08 -6.49
CA PHE A 78 2.46 -8.54 -7.73
C PHE A 78 3.88 -9.02 -7.48
N GLY A 79 4.41 -9.78 -8.41
CA GLY A 79 5.82 -10.13 -8.47
C GLY A 79 6.36 -10.77 -7.20
N LYS A 80 7.44 -10.21 -6.69
CA LYS A 80 8.12 -10.77 -5.50
C LYS A 80 7.25 -10.72 -4.25
N ILE A 81 6.44 -9.70 -4.10
CA ILE A 81 5.53 -9.58 -2.95
C ILE A 81 4.48 -10.68 -3.01
N GLU A 82 3.89 -10.89 -4.19
CA GLU A 82 2.90 -11.95 -4.39
C GLU A 82 3.51 -13.34 -4.14
N ARG A 83 4.72 -13.58 -4.64
CA ARG A 83 5.41 -14.85 -4.40
C ARG A 83 5.66 -15.08 -2.92
N PHE A 84 6.07 -14.04 -2.20
CA PHE A 84 6.27 -14.15 -0.76
C PHE A 84 4.95 -14.44 -0.03
N ALA A 85 3.88 -13.74 -0.40
CA ALA A 85 2.56 -13.97 0.19
C ALA A 85 2.10 -15.42 -0.02
N ASN A 86 2.27 -15.94 -1.24
CA ASN A 86 1.95 -17.35 -1.53
C ASN A 86 2.75 -18.31 -0.66
N MET A 87 4.03 -18.01 -0.46
CA MET A 87 4.91 -18.85 0.36
C MET A 87 4.47 -18.91 1.82
N VAL A 88 3.99 -17.81 2.36
CA VAL A 88 3.51 -17.76 3.75
C VAL A 88 2.00 -18.05 3.88
N GLY A 89 1.34 -18.36 2.76
CA GLY A 89 -0.06 -18.76 2.76
C GLY A 89 -1.05 -17.62 2.92
N VAL A 90 -0.71 -16.41 2.50
CA VAL A 90 -1.60 -15.26 2.55
C VAL A 90 -2.09 -14.94 1.15
N ARG A 91 -3.40 -14.78 1.00
CA ARG A 91 -4.03 -14.38 -0.26
C ARG A 91 -4.25 -12.87 -0.27
N GLU A 92 -4.28 -12.30 -1.45
CA GLU A 92 -4.47 -10.86 -1.65
C GLU A 92 -5.73 -10.34 -0.93
N GLU A 93 -6.83 -11.06 -1.04
CA GLU A 93 -8.10 -10.67 -0.44
C GLU A 93 -8.10 -10.74 1.09
N GLU A 94 -7.10 -11.36 1.69
CA GLU A 94 -6.94 -11.39 3.15
C GLU A 94 -6.23 -10.15 3.69
N LEU A 95 -5.67 -9.34 2.80
CA LEU A 95 -4.99 -8.09 3.17
C LEU A 95 -6.01 -6.96 3.23
N GLN A 96 -6.19 -6.40 4.41
CA GLN A 96 -7.10 -5.29 4.62
C GLN A 96 -6.32 -4.09 5.11
N ILE A 97 -6.52 -2.94 4.48
CA ILE A 97 -5.80 -1.72 4.81
C ILE A 97 -6.75 -0.60 5.19
N SER A 98 -6.23 0.29 6.02
CA SER A 98 -6.85 1.56 6.33
C SER A 98 -5.80 2.64 6.18
N ILE A 99 -6.16 3.78 5.60
CA ILE A 99 -5.25 4.89 5.37
C ILE A 99 -5.90 6.15 5.91
N THR A 100 -5.12 6.91 6.67
CA THR A 100 -5.52 8.25 7.06
C THR A 100 -4.35 9.19 6.82
N HIS A 101 -4.65 10.43 6.46
CA HIS A 101 -3.62 11.45 6.30
C HIS A 101 -4.14 12.80 6.72
N SER A 102 -3.20 13.63 7.10
CA SER A 102 -3.42 15.03 7.43
C SER A 102 -2.44 15.87 6.63
N GLU A 103 -2.37 17.14 6.98
CA GLU A 103 -1.38 18.04 6.44
C GLU A 103 0.05 17.60 6.75
N LEU A 104 0.27 16.99 7.93
CA LEU A 104 1.60 16.67 8.43
C LEU A 104 2.04 15.25 8.19
N SER A 105 1.14 14.28 8.28
CA SER A 105 1.52 12.89 8.22
C SER A 105 0.46 12.00 7.62
N ALA A 106 0.88 10.83 7.16
CA ALA A 106 0.01 9.76 6.70
C ALA A 106 0.33 8.51 7.49
N VAL A 107 -0.72 7.79 7.88
CA VAL A 107 -0.63 6.56 8.64
C VAL A 107 -1.47 5.50 7.96
N SER A 108 -0.96 4.29 7.90
CA SER A 108 -1.70 3.16 7.39
C SER A 108 -1.54 1.97 8.32
N VAL A 109 -2.60 1.19 8.40
CA VAL A 109 -2.61 -0.09 9.12
C VAL A 109 -3.00 -1.16 8.12
N CYS A 110 -2.30 -2.29 8.16
CA CYS A 110 -2.65 -3.46 7.39
C CYS A 110 -2.90 -4.63 8.34
N VAL A 111 -4.03 -5.30 8.12
CA VAL A 111 -4.40 -6.48 8.89
C VAL A 111 -4.51 -7.65 7.93
N VAL A 112 -3.90 -8.77 8.30
CA VAL A 112 -4.08 -10.02 7.57
C VAL A 112 -5.22 -10.77 8.22
N ARG A 113 -6.30 -10.94 7.47
CA ARG A 113 -7.48 -11.64 7.96
C ARG A 113 -7.37 -13.12 7.62
N ARG A 114 -7.11 -13.93 8.64
CA ARG A 114 -6.97 -15.38 8.47
C ARG A 114 -8.06 -16.12 9.21
N PRO A 115 -8.51 -17.29 8.69
CA PRO A 115 -9.39 -18.14 9.48
C PRO A 115 -8.66 -18.66 10.72
N GLU A 116 -9.43 -18.96 11.77
CA GLU A 116 -8.87 -19.55 12.97
C GLU A 116 -8.28 -20.93 12.68
N PRO A 117 -7.23 -21.33 13.43
CA PRO A 117 -6.72 -22.69 13.32
C PRO A 117 -7.81 -23.72 13.53
N GLY A 118 -7.90 -24.71 12.65
CA GLY A 118 -8.91 -25.76 12.71
C GLY A 118 -10.20 -25.45 11.99
N LYS A 119 -10.41 -24.21 11.51
CA LYS A 119 -11.58 -23.84 10.74
C LYS A 119 -11.36 -23.81 9.24
N VAL A 120 -10.12 -23.88 8.84
CA VAL A 120 -9.75 -23.74 7.43
C VAL A 120 -10.42 -24.78 6.55
N ALA A 121 -10.49 -25.99 7.02
CA ALA A 121 -11.06 -27.10 6.25
C ALA A 121 -12.57 -27.09 6.20
N ASN A 122 -13.21 -26.25 6.97
CA ASN A 122 -14.66 -26.16 7.03
C ASN A 122 -15.27 -25.34 5.92
N LEU A 123 -14.43 -24.95 5.13
CA LEU A 123 -14.78 -24.09 4.05
C LEU A 123 -15.66 -24.78 3.06
#